data_850d5100276917af0a2941d9ffa47eff
#
_entry.id   850d5100276917af0a2941d9ffa47eff
#
_cell.length_a   1.000
_cell.length_b   1.000
_cell.length_c   1.000
_cell.angle_alpha   90.00
_cell.angle_beta   90.00
_cell.angle_gamma   90.00
#
_symmetry.space_group_name_H-M   'P 1'
#
loop_
_entity.id
_entity.type
_entity.pdbx_description
1 polymer ?
#
loop_
_entity_poly.entity_id
_entity_poly.type
_entity_poly.pdbx_seq_one_letter_code
_entity_poly.pdbx_strand_id
1 'polypeptide(L)'
;LTPMKIRILGCGGSFGSPLAWEKNGNIDINNPKNFRTRSSILIKINHQNLLIDTSPDLRIQLYQAKCTKIDAVLFTHQHSDHTAGLPDMRSMSLINKSIIPAYIPKEINESMINNYKFIFQGVKDYDPFMKAHILEDSFKIDDTEIKTFKHNHGSIDVQTYRINNFAYSTDLKNFYKNDIDKLKNLDLWIVGLLRYDPHPSHAGFEQILDYINYLKPKKTLFTHMTALLDYKELLSNCPQNVEPAYDGMEIQI
;
A
#
# COMPACT_ATOMS: atom_id res chain seq x y z
N LEU A 1 -14.73 -17.77 5.53
CA LEU A 1 -14.27 -16.45 5.05
C LEU A 1 -14.30 -16.44 3.54
N THR A 2 -14.69 -15.33 2.94
CA THR A 2 -14.67 -15.18 1.46
C THR A 2 -13.22 -15.18 0.97
N PRO A 3 -12.87 -15.96 -0.06
CA PRO A 3 -11.52 -15.96 -0.61
C PRO A 3 -11.09 -14.55 -1.03
N MET A 4 -9.89 -14.16 -0.62
CA MET A 4 -9.30 -12.87 -0.95
C MET A 4 -7.98 -13.09 -1.69
N LYS A 5 -7.83 -12.42 -2.83
CA LYS A 5 -6.58 -12.41 -3.59
C LYS A 5 -5.94 -11.04 -3.50
N ILE A 6 -4.72 -10.99 -3.00
CA ILE A 6 -3.91 -9.79 -2.91
C ILE A 6 -2.79 -9.85 -3.95
N ARG A 7 -2.63 -8.79 -4.74
CA ARG A 7 -1.51 -8.60 -5.65
C ARG A 7 -0.69 -7.41 -5.21
N ILE A 8 0.59 -7.63 -5.02
CA ILE A 8 1.59 -6.56 -4.86
C ILE A 8 1.75 -5.90 -6.22
N LEU A 9 1.30 -4.66 -6.36
CA LEU A 9 1.50 -3.88 -7.58
C LEU A 9 2.91 -3.30 -7.61
N GLY A 10 3.36 -2.78 -6.49
CA GLY A 10 4.71 -2.32 -6.24
C GLY A 10 5.07 -2.45 -4.76
N CYS A 11 6.33 -2.69 -4.46
CA CYS A 11 6.83 -2.85 -3.08
C CYS A 11 8.08 -2.02 -2.80
N GLY A 12 8.42 -1.07 -3.65
CA GLY A 12 9.52 -0.13 -3.46
C GLY A 12 9.14 1.07 -2.59
N GLY A 13 10.13 1.65 -1.93
CA GLY A 13 10.00 2.93 -1.23
C GLY A 13 9.90 4.11 -2.20
N SER A 14 9.97 5.34 -1.69
CA SER A 14 9.64 6.58 -2.42
C SER A 14 10.39 6.77 -3.74
N PHE A 15 11.61 6.23 -3.86
CA PHE A 15 12.43 6.36 -5.07
C PHE A 15 12.33 5.15 -6.00
N GLY A 16 11.65 4.07 -5.58
CA GLY A 16 11.69 2.78 -6.26
C GLY A 16 13.05 2.09 -6.13
N SER A 17 13.26 1.01 -6.88
CA SER A 17 14.51 0.27 -6.94
C SER A 17 14.62 -0.39 -8.31
N PRO A 18 15.78 -0.38 -9.01
CA PRO A 18 17.01 0.38 -8.68
C PRO A 18 16.77 1.90 -8.63
N LEU A 19 17.71 2.63 -8.03
CA LEU A 19 17.64 4.09 -8.00
C LEU A 19 17.89 4.69 -9.38
N ALA A 20 17.34 5.88 -9.65
CA ALA A 20 17.53 6.59 -10.91
C ALA A 20 18.97 7.10 -11.14
N TRP A 21 19.85 6.95 -10.16
CA TRP A 21 21.28 7.32 -10.23
C TRP A 21 22.18 6.11 -9.96
N GLU A 22 23.45 6.19 -10.33
CA GLU A 22 24.37 5.05 -10.40
C GLU A 22 24.61 4.27 -9.09
N LYS A 23 24.36 4.85 -7.93
CA LYS A 23 24.58 4.18 -6.64
C LYS A 23 23.33 3.39 -6.22
N ASN A 24 23.23 2.16 -6.67
CA ASN A 24 22.07 1.28 -6.42
C ASN A 24 22.11 0.54 -5.06
N GLY A 25 22.83 1.06 -4.07
CA GLY A 25 22.97 0.36 -2.79
C GLY A 25 23.68 -0.99 -2.95
N ASN A 26 23.17 -2.03 -2.27
CA ASN A 26 23.76 -3.37 -2.26
C ASN A 26 22.98 -4.39 -3.08
N ILE A 27 22.02 -3.98 -3.90
CA ILE A 27 21.14 -4.90 -4.64
C ILE A 27 21.84 -5.52 -5.86
N ASP A 28 21.56 -6.80 -6.11
CA ASP A 28 21.86 -7.45 -7.38
C ASP A 28 20.89 -6.93 -8.46
N ILE A 29 21.38 -6.09 -9.37
CA ILE A 29 20.58 -5.51 -10.46
C ILE A 29 20.13 -6.55 -11.51
N ASN A 30 20.71 -7.76 -11.51
CA ASN A 30 20.27 -8.85 -12.38
C ASN A 30 19.12 -9.67 -11.79
N ASN A 31 18.81 -9.47 -10.52
CA ASN A 31 17.67 -10.10 -9.89
C ASN A 31 16.38 -9.28 -10.12
N PRO A 32 15.41 -9.77 -10.92
CA PRO A 32 14.19 -9.00 -11.23
C PRO A 32 13.35 -8.67 -10.00
N LYS A 33 13.52 -9.41 -8.89
CA LYS A 33 12.81 -9.11 -7.61
C LYS A 33 13.37 -7.89 -6.89
N ASN A 34 14.51 -7.36 -7.33
CA ASN A 34 15.05 -6.09 -6.87
C ASN A 34 14.55 -4.88 -7.68
N PHE A 35 13.82 -5.12 -8.78
CA PHE A 35 13.11 -4.07 -9.51
C PHE A 35 11.75 -3.85 -8.85
N ARG A 36 11.64 -2.76 -8.10
CA ARG A 36 10.47 -2.44 -7.29
C ARG A 36 9.93 -1.07 -7.65
N THR A 37 8.73 -1.04 -8.20
CA THR A 37 7.97 0.21 -8.36
C THR A 37 7.41 0.66 -7.00
N ARG A 38 6.95 1.94 -6.89
CA ARG A 38 6.46 2.48 -5.61
C ARG A 38 5.25 1.70 -5.09
N SER A 39 5.14 1.70 -3.76
CA SER A 39 4.21 0.82 -3.04
C SER A 39 2.75 1.04 -3.41
N SER A 40 2.09 -0.03 -3.78
CA SER A 40 0.64 -0.12 -3.97
C SER A 40 0.21 -1.59 -3.99
N ILE A 41 -1.01 -1.89 -3.58
CA ILE A 41 -1.58 -3.25 -3.65
C ILE A 41 -2.99 -3.26 -4.24
N LEU A 42 -3.33 -4.33 -4.92
CA LEU A 42 -4.67 -4.60 -5.43
C LEU A 42 -5.27 -5.79 -4.69
N ILE A 43 -6.44 -5.58 -4.09
CA ILE A 43 -7.19 -6.60 -3.35
C ILE A 43 -8.44 -6.98 -4.15
N LYS A 44 -8.59 -8.27 -4.44
CA LYS A 44 -9.79 -8.83 -5.06
C LYS A 44 -10.57 -9.64 -4.03
N ILE A 45 -11.78 -9.20 -3.72
CA ILE A 45 -12.68 -9.81 -2.73
C ILE A 45 -14.13 -9.51 -3.11
N ASN A 46 -15.05 -10.47 -2.95
CA ASN A 46 -16.50 -10.28 -3.21
C ASN A 46 -16.80 -9.63 -4.59
N HIS A 47 -16.07 -10.02 -5.66
CA HIS A 47 -16.16 -9.43 -7.00
C HIS A 47 -15.70 -7.97 -7.11
N GLN A 48 -15.09 -7.41 -6.05
CA GLN A 48 -14.56 -6.06 -6.00
C GLN A 48 -13.04 -6.07 -6.19
N ASN A 49 -12.55 -5.00 -6.82
CA ASN A 49 -11.13 -4.66 -6.91
C ASN A 49 -10.88 -3.39 -6.09
N LEU A 50 -10.28 -3.54 -4.93
CA LEU A 50 -9.91 -2.44 -4.04
C LEU A 50 -8.43 -2.13 -4.23
N LEU A 51 -8.11 -0.88 -4.51
CA LEU A 51 -6.74 -0.39 -4.67
C LEU A 51 -6.33 0.35 -3.39
N ILE A 52 -5.19 -0.02 -2.80
CA ILE A 52 -4.58 0.77 -1.73
C ILE A 52 -3.42 1.56 -2.32
N ASP A 53 -3.52 2.87 -2.25
CA ASP A 53 -2.63 3.90 -2.80
C ASP A 53 -2.51 3.90 -4.33
N THR A 54 -2.32 5.08 -4.88
CA THR A 54 -2.08 5.33 -6.30
C THR A 54 -0.64 5.77 -6.50
N SER A 55 0.26 4.82 -6.65
CA SER A 55 1.69 5.11 -6.85
C SER A 55 1.94 5.86 -8.16
N PRO A 56 3.06 6.59 -8.31
CA PRO A 56 3.45 7.20 -9.59
C PRO A 56 3.60 6.21 -10.75
N ASP A 57 3.73 4.90 -10.44
CA ASP A 57 3.87 3.82 -11.42
C ASP A 57 2.54 3.15 -11.78
N LEU A 58 1.42 3.70 -11.31
CA LEU A 58 0.10 3.05 -11.32
C LEU A 58 -0.30 2.53 -12.71
N ARG A 59 -0.10 3.31 -13.76
CA ARG A 59 -0.44 2.92 -15.14
C ARG A 59 0.21 1.58 -15.54
N ILE A 60 1.51 1.44 -15.28
CA ILE A 60 2.25 0.21 -15.58
C ILE A 60 1.83 -0.93 -14.65
N GLN A 61 1.63 -0.64 -13.38
CA GLN A 61 1.19 -1.61 -12.39
C GLN A 61 -0.16 -2.22 -12.74
N LEU A 62 -1.15 -1.41 -13.13
CA LEU A 62 -2.47 -1.88 -13.55
C LEU A 62 -2.41 -2.66 -14.88
N TYR A 63 -1.58 -2.22 -15.83
CA TYR A 63 -1.35 -2.94 -17.08
C TYR A 63 -0.78 -4.35 -16.84
N GLN A 64 0.27 -4.47 -16.01
CA GLN A 64 0.88 -5.74 -15.64
C GLN A 64 -0.08 -6.64 -14.83
N ALA A 65 -0.95 -6.04 -14.01
CA ALA A 65 -1.98 -6.74 -13.27
C ALA A 65 -3.16 -7.19 -14.16
N LYS A 66 -3.21 -6.77 -15.43
CA LYS A 66 -4.37 -6.94 -16.33
C LYS A 66 -5.67 -6.49 -15.64
N CYS A 67 -5.57 -5.40 -14.85
CA CYS A 67 -6.69 -4.85 -14.11
C CYS A 67 -7.46 -3.87 -14.99
N THR A 68 -8.72 -4.17 -15.26
CA THR A 68 -9.58 -3.35 -16.10
C THR A 68 -10.67 -2.61 -15.32
N LYS A 69 -10.76 -2.83 -14.01
CA LYS A 69 -11.76 -2.20 -13.15
C LYS A 69 -11.20 -1.97 -11.75
N ILE A 70 -11.44 -0.80 -11.19
CA ILE A 70 -11.22 -0.47 -9.78
C ILE A 70 -12.55 0.00 -9.21
N ASP A 71 -13.00 -0.65 -8.13
CA ASP A 71 -14.26 -0.33 -7.47
C ASP A 71 -14.11 0.74 -6.40
N ALA A 72 -12.95 0.82 -5.76
CA ALA A 72 -12.62 1.90 -4.81
C ALA A 72 -11.10 2.04 -4.64
N VAL A 73 -10.68 3.23 -4.26
CA VAL A 73 -9.30 3.56 -3.86
C VAL A 73 -9.28 3.93 -2.38
N LEU A 74 -8.35 3.36 -1.63
CA LEU A 74 -8.12 3.59 -0.21
C LEU A 74 -6.75 4.25 -0.05
N PHE A 75 -6.69 5.44 0.53
CA PHE A 75 -5.43 6.16 0.73
C PHE A 75 -4.88 5.97 2.13
N THR A 76 -3.58 5.66 2.23
CA THR A 76 -2.90 5.54 3.51
C THR A 76 -2.49 6.90 4.06
N HIS A 77 -1.90 7.76 3.23
CA HIS A 77 -1.47 9.12 3.56
C HIS A 77 -1.18 9.93 2.27
N GLN A 78 -0.66 11.17 2.42
CA GLN A 78 -0.56 12.14 1.32
C GLN A 78 0.79 12.18 0.58
N HIS A 79 1.79 11.38 0.94
CA HIS A 79 3.07 11.40 0.25
C HIS A 79 2.92 11.06 -1.24
N SER A 80 3.77 11.66 -2.06
CA SER A 80 3.64 11.59 -3.52
C SER A 80 3.82 10.17 -4.07
N ASP A 81 4.62 9.35 -3.44
CA ASP A 81 4.80 7.94 -3.82
C ASP A 81 3.55 7.08 -3.58
N HIS A 82 2.56 7.60 -2.84
CA HIS A 82 1.25 6.98 -2.58
C HIS A 82 0.09 7.65 -3.31
N THR A 83 0.26 8.87 -3.85
CA THR A 83 -0.85 9.65 -4.41
C THR A 83 -0.63 10.15 -5.84
N ALA A 84 0.61 10.21 -6.34
CA ALA A 84 0.90 10.87 -7.62
C ALA A 84 0.37 10.13 -8.87
N GLY A 85 -0.06 8.88 -8.74
CA GLY A 85 -0.75 8.13 -9.80
C GLY A 85 -2.26 8.39 -9.91
N LEU A 86 -2.84 9.25 -9.07
CA LEU A 86 -4.26 9.62 -9.11
C LEU A 86 -4.77 9.98 -10.51
N PRO A 87 -4.05 10.74 -11.35
CA PRO A 87 -4.50 11.06 -12.70
C PRO A 87 -4.72 9.83 -13.59
N ASP A 88 -4.02 8.73 -13.38
CA ASP A 88 -4.16 7.50 -14.16
C ASP A 88 -5.51 6.79 -13.92
N MET A 89 -6.18 7.11 -12.81
CA MET A 89 -7.53 6.58 -12.52
C MET A 89 -8.59 7.04 -13.52
N ARG A 90 -8.31 8.11 -14.30
CA ARG A 90 -9.21 8.57 -15.35
C ARG A 90 -9.52 7.48 -16.36
N SER A 91 -8.52 6.72 -16.78
CA SER A 91 -8.71 5.62 -17.74
C SER A 91 -9.66 4.55 -17.20
N MET A 92 -9.56 4.22 -15.91
CA MET A 92 -10.45 3.26 -15.25
C MET A 92 -11.88 3.77 -15.19
N SER A 93 -12.08 5.04 -14.82
CA SER A 93 -13.40 5.68 -14.79
C SER A 93 -14.06 5.70 -16.17
N LEU A 94 -13.32 6.07 -17.22
CA LEU A 94 -13.83 6.12 -18.59
C LEU A 94 -14.23 4.74 -19.14
N ILE A 95 -13.38 3.72 -18.95
CA ILE A 95 -13.66 2.36 -19.41
C ILE A 95 -14.89 1.79 -18.70
N ASN A 96 -14.99 2.01 -17.39
CA ASN A 96 -16.08 1.48 -16.57
C ASN A 96 -17.32 2.39 -16.53
N LYS A 97 -17.26 3.57 -17.15
CA LYS A 97 -18.36 4.59 -17.17
C LYS A 97 -18.87 4.87 -15.76
N SER A 98 -17.98 5.00 -14.80
CA SER A 98 -18.32 5.18 -13.39
C SER A 98 -17.36 6.16 -12.69
N ILE A 99 -17.89 6.92 -11.75
CA ILE A 99 -17.06 7.75 -10.85
C ILE A 99 -16.53 6.81 -9.76
N ILE A 100 -15.20 6.80 -9.56
CA ILE A 100 -14.54 5.89 -8.64
C ILE A 100 -14.51 6.49 -7.24
N PRO A 101 -15.04 5.78 -6.21
CA PRO A 101 -14.92 6.22 -4.82
C PRO A 101 -13.45 6.25 -4.35
N ALA A 102 -13.06 7.32 -3.67
CA ALA A 102 -11.75 7.50 -3.03
C ALA A 102 -11.95 7.74 -1.54
N TYR A 103 -11.49 6.83 -0.71
CA TYR A 103 -11.57 6.95 0.76
C TYR A 103 -10.26 7.57 1.26
N ILE A 104 -10.39 8.78 1.80
CA ILE A 104 -9.27 9.66 2.11
C ILE A 104 -9.27 9.96 3.62
N PRO A 105 -8.13 9.80 4.33
CA PRO A 105 -8.01 10.21 5.72
C PRO A 105 -8.45 11.65 5.93
N LYS A 106 -9.21 11.90 6.99
CA LYS A 106 -9.83 13.21 7.26
C LYS A 106 -8.81 14.37 7.25
N GLU A 107 -7.63 14.13 7.81
CA GLU A 107 -6.58 15.13 7.99
C GLU A 107 -6.00 15.63 6.65
N ILE A 108 -6.04 14.81 5.63
CA ILE A 108 -5.48 15.12 4.30
C ILE A 108 -6.54 15.34 3.23
N ASN A 109 -7.83 15.16 3.56
CA ASN A 109 -8.92 15.20 2.58
C ASN A 109 -9.00 16.54 1.85
N GLU A 110 -8.94 17.64 2.57
CA GLU A 110 -8.99 18.97 1.97
C GLU A 110 -7.78 19.25 1.08
N SER A 111 -6.58 18.95 1.54
CA SER A 111 -5.34 19.14 0.77
C SER A 111 -5.31 18.29 -0.50
N MET A 112 -5.75 17.03 -0.41
CA MET A 112 -5.84 16.15 -1.59
C MET A 112 -6.85 16.67 -2.61
N ILE A 113 -8.04 17.08 -2.18
CA ILE A 113 -9.04 17.65 -3.09
C ILE A 113 -8.50 18.92 -3.76
N ASN A 114 -7.84 19.81 -3.02
CA ASN A 114 -7.28 21.03 -3.55
C ASN A 114 -6.14 20.79 -4.56
N ASN A 115 -5.22 19.86 -4.24
CA ASN A 115 -4.10 19.50 -5.12
C ASN A 115 -4.55 18.80 -6.41
N TYR A 116 -5.65 18.03 -6.32
CA TYR A 116 -6.20 17.25 -7.44
C TYR A 116 -7.62 17.69 -7.80
N LYS A 117 -7.88 19.01 -7.77
CA LYS A 117 -9.21 19.59 -7.97
C LYS A 117 -9.92 19.08 -9.23
N PHE A 118 -9.18 18.95 -10.35
CA PHE A 118 -9.74 18.47 -11.61
C PHE A 118 -10.24 17.01 -11.54
N ILE A 119 -9.73 16.21 -10.59
CA ILE A 119 -10.12 14.81 -10.40
C ILE A 119 -11.44 14.72 -9.62
N PHE A 120 -11.57 15.52 -8.53
CA PHE A 120 -12.66 15.40 -7.59
C PHE A 120 -13.82 16.37 -7.83
N GLN A 121 -13.55 17.52 -8.40
CA GLN A 121 -14.54 18.59 -8.63
C GLN A 121 -14.78 18.90 -10.11
N GLY A 122 -13.87 18.41 -10.98
CA GLY A 122 -13.86 18.79 -12.38
C GLY A 122 -13.37 20.23 -12.60
N VAL A 123 -13.16 20.57 -13.85
CA VAL A 123 -12.83 21.94 -14.30
C VAL A 123 -13.42 22.14 -15.69
N LYS A 124 -14.02 23.30 -15.96
CA LYS A 124 -14.64 23.69 -17.24
C LYS A 124 -15.15 22.50 -18.08
N ASP A 125 -14.38 21.98 -19.02
CA ASP A 125 -14.79 20.91 -19.94
C ASP A 125 -14.33 19.49 -19.47
N TYR A 126 -14.09 19.33 -18.16
CA TYR A 126 -13.51 18.13 -17.58
C TYR A 126 -14.34 17.69 -16.38
N ASP A 127 -15.16 16.67 -16.57
CA ASP A 127 -15.96 16.11 -15.50
C ASP A 127 -15.11 15.40 -14.45
N PRO A 128 -15.49 15.45 -13.17
CA PRO A 128 -14.82 14.67 -12.13
C PRO A 128 -14.95 13.19 -12.42
N PHE A 129 -13.89 12.43 -12.14
CA PHE A 129 -13.88 10.98 -12.34
C PHE A 129 -13.63 10.19 -11.06
N MET A 130 -13.42 10.87 -9.94
CA MET A 130 -13.38 10.28 -8.61
C MET A 130 -14.23 11.09 -7.64
N LYS A 131 -14.77 10.40 -6.62
CA LYS A 131 -15.55 11.01 -5.55
C LYS A 131 -14.85 10.79 -4.21
N ALA A 132 -14.48 11.85 -3.52
CA ALA A 132 -13.89 11.79 -2.20
C ALA A 132 -14.92 11.41 -1.13
N HIS A 133 -14.52 10.47 -0.27
CA HIS A 133 -15.21 10.08 0.95
C HIS A 133 -14.23 10.20 2.10
N ILE A 134 -14.64 10.77 3.22
CA ILE A 134 -13.81 10.78 4.42
C ILE A 134 -13.73 9.37 4.97
N LEU A 135 -12.51 8.93 5.26
CA LEU A 135 -12.25 7.62 5.84
C LEU A 135 -12.74 7.57 7.29
N GLU A 136 -13.51 6.55 7.60
CA GLU A 136 -13.98 6.22 8.95
C GLU A 136 -13.18 5.05 9.52
N ASP A 137 -13.17 4.88 10.85
CA ASP A 137 -12.44 3.78 11.52
C ASP A 137 -12.97 2.38 11.12
N SER A 138 -14.24 2.29 10.76
CA SER A 138 -14.87 1.10 10.19
C SER A 138 -15.96 1.51 9.21
N PHE A 139 -15.91 0.95 8.01
CA PHE A 139 -16.90 1.19 6.97
C PHE A 139 -17.04 -0.04 6.06
N LYS A 140 -18.04 -0.02 5.20
CA LYS A 140 -18.27 -1.08 4.22
C LYS A 140 -18.17 -0.53 2.80
N ILE A 141 -17.58 -1.34 1.93
CA ILE A 141 -17.72 -1.22 0.49
C ILE A 141 -18.50 -2.47 0.06
N ASP A 142 -19.76 -2.29 -0.33
CA ASP A 142 -20.74 -3.37 -0.48
C ASP A 142 -20.75 -4.30 0.76
N ASP A 143 -20.45 -5.59 0.58
CA ASP A 143 -20.40 -6.58 1.67
C ASP A 143 -19.04 -6.71 2.36
N THR A 144 -18.04 -5.94 1.93
CA THR A 144 -16.69 -6.00 2.50
C THR A 144 -16.53 -4.97 3.62
N GLU A 145 -16.40 -5.45 4.87
CA GLU A 145 -16.05 -4.59 6.00
C GLU A 145 -14.55 -4.27 5.99
N ILE A 146 -14.23 -2.99 6.12
CA ILE A 146 -12.87 -2.47 6.18
C ILE A 146 -12.71 -1.73 7.51
N LYS A 147 -11.71 -2.11 8.28
CA LYS A 147 -11.31 -1.43 9.52
C LYS A 147 -10.01 -0.68 9.29
N THR A 148 -9.93 0.51 9.86
CA THR A 148 -8.71 1.32 9.78
C THR A 148 -8.30 1.84 11.15
N PHE A 149 -7.04 2.12 11.30
CA PHE A 149 -6.49 2.81 12.46
C PHE A 149 -5.13 3.41 12.10
N LYS A 150 -4.78 4.45 12.82
CA LYS A 150 -3.55 5.20 12.57
C LYS A 150 -2.34 4.52 13.20
N HIS A 151 -1.21 4.69 12.57
CA HIS A 151 0.11 4.45 13.15
C HIS A 151 1.03 5.62 12.82
N ASN A 152 2.09 5.76 13.62
CA ASN A 152 3.04 6.87 13.46
C ASN A 152 3.99 6.64 12.28
N HIS A 153 4.24 7.70 11.52
CA HIS A 153 5.24 7.80 10.46
C HIS A 153 6.09 9.08 10.64
N GLY A 154 6.73 9.22 11.82
CA GLY A 154 7.50 10.41 12.14
C GLY A 154 6.60 11.61 12.49
N SER A 155 6.55 12.60 11.61
CA SER A 155 5.75 13.83 11.82
C SER A 155 4.27 13.71 11.40
N ILE A 156 3.89 12.62 10.74
CA ILE A 156 2.53 12.37 10.28
C ILE A 156 2.03 10.99 10.70
N ASP A 157 0.72 10.79 10.59
CA ASP A 157 0.09 9.50 10.74
C ASP A 157 -0.21 8.87 9.38
N VAL A 158 -0.17 7.53 9.35
CA VAL A 158 -0.49 6.69 8.21
C VAL A 158 -1.59 5.72 8.61
N GLN A 159 -2.49 5.39 7.70
CA GLN A 159 -3.56 4.44 7.95
C GLN A 159 -3.09 3.00 7.72
N THR A 160 -3.33 2.15 8.72
CA THR A 160 -3.35 0.70 8.54
C THR A 160 -4.75 0.28 8.11
N TYR A 161 -4.84 -0.59 7.13
CA TYR A 161 -6.10 -1.22 6.70
C TYR A 161 -6.16 -2.66 7.16
N ARG A 162 -7.31 -3.06 7.70
CA ARG A 162 -7.62 -4.46 8.03
C ARG A 162 -8.90 -4.90 7.35
N ILE A 163 -8.83 -6.00 6.60
CA ILE A 163 -9.95 -6.66 5.93
C ILE A 163 -9.92 -8.13 6.35
N ASN A 164 -10.91 -8.57 7.13
CA ASN A 164 -10.91 -9.92 7.73
C ASN A 164 -9.60 -10.20 8.50
N ASN A 165 -8.87 -11.24 8.08
CA ASN A 165 -7.59 -11.65 8.66
C ASN A 165 -6.37 -11.17 7.84
N PHE A 166 -6.56 -10.15 7.00
CA PHE A 166 -5.51 -9.45 6.26
C PHE A 166 -5.28 -8.07 6.84
N ALA A 167 -4.02 -7.61 6.89
CA ALA A 167 -3.70 -6.22 7.20
C ALA A 167 -2.57 -5.69 6.32
N TYR A 168 -2.63 -4.37 6.04
CA TYR A 168 -1.63 -3.60 5.29
C TYR A 168 -1.20 -2.38 6.10
N SER A 169 0.10 -2.31 6.45
CA SER A 169 0.71 -1.25 7.26
C SER A 169 1.99 -0.75 6.60
N THR A 170 1.87 0.11 5.58
CA THR A 170 3.05 0.74 4.96
C THR A 170 3.58 1.86 5.83
N ASP A 171 4.82 2.30 5.62
CA ASP A 171 5.42 3.50 6.24
C ASP A 171 5.32 3.53 7.79
N LEU A 172 5.50 2.35 8.38
CA LEU A 172 5.39 2.16 9.82
C LEU A 172 6.64 2.65 10.56
N LYS A 173 6.45 3.54 11.53
CA LYS A 173 7.46 3.87 12.56
C LYS A 173 7.13 3.15 13.87
N ASN A 174 5.96 3.40 14.42
CA ASN A 174 5.46 2.76 15.64
C ASN A 174 3.96 2.64 15.59
N PHE A 175 3.41 1.60 16.20
CA PHE A 175 1.99 1.58 16.55
C PHE A 175 1.74 2.39 17.82
N TYR A 176 0.57 2.98 17.93
CA TYR A 176 0.07 3.51 19.17
C TYR A 176 -0.27 2.38 20.14
N LYS A 177 -0.09 2.61 21.46
CA LYS A 177 -0.08 1.56 22.48
C LYS A 177 -1.25 0.58 22.44
N ASN A 178 -2.43 1.03 22.08
CA ASN A 178 -3.64 0.20 22.10
C ASN A 178 -4.03 -0.33 20.71
N ASP A 179 -3.34 0.07 19.66
CA ASP A 179 -3.74 -0.25 18.29
C ASP A 179 -3.07 -1.50 17.74
N ILE A 180 -1.91 -1.89 18.27
CA ILE A 180 -1.22 -3.09 17.84
C ILE A 180 -2.08 -4.36 18.01
N ASP A 181 -2.90 -4.44 19.06
CA ASP A 181 -3.77 -5.59 19.32
C ASP A 181 -4.86 -5.76 18.27
N LYS A 182 -5.17 -4.70 17.51
CA LYS A 182 -6.07 -4.77 16.35
C LYS A 182 -5.50 -5.62 15.21
N LEU A 183 -4.19 -5.97 15.27
CA LEU A 183 -3.49 -6.82 14.29
C LEU A 183 -3.33 -8.27 14.75
N LYS A 184 -3.98 -8.70 15.81
CA LYS A 184 -3.98 -10.11 16.22
C LYS A 184 -4.79 -10.98 15.26
N ASN A 185 -4.41 -12.27 15.17
CA ASN A 185 -5.10 -13.30 14.39
C ASN A 185 -5.11 -12.99 12.86
N LEU A 186 -3.99 -12.52 12.32
CA LEU A 186 -3.84 -12.32 10.88
C LEU A 186 -3.37 -13.60 10.19
N ASP A 187 -3.97 -13.88 9.03
CA ASP A 187 -3.45 -14.86 8.08
C ASP A 187 -2.31 -14.27 7.25
N LEU A 188 -2.42 -12.97 6.91
CA LEU A 188 -1.40 -12.24 6.19
C LEU A 188 -1.25 -10.82 6.73
N TRP A 189 -0.03 -10.42 7.01
CA TRP A 189 0.35 -9.04 7.29
C TRP A 189 1.35 -8.54 6.25
N ILE A 190 1.04 -7.45 5.55
CA ILE A 190 1.97 -6.74 4.68
C ILE A 190 2.41 -5.48 5.42
N VAL A 191 3.72 -5.35 5.68
CA VAL A 191 4.27 -4.27 6.50
C VAL A 191 5.47 -3.60 5.84
N GLY A 192 5.56 -2.27 5.97
CA GLY A 192 6.67 -1.49 5.44
C GLY A 192 7.99 -1.78 6.14
N LEU A 193 9.03 -2.07 5.36
CA LEU A 193 10.42 -2.16 5.81
C LEU A 193 11.30 -1.33 4.89
N LEU A 194 11.66 -0.12 5.29
CA LEU A 194 12.44 0.79 4.45
C LEU A 194 13.90 0.31 4.27
N ARG A 195 14.54 -0.11 5.36
CA ARG A 195 15.94 -0.56 5.48
C ARG A 195 16.15 -1.35 6.77
N TYR A 196 17.33 -1.97 6.95
CA TYR A 196 17.65 -2.70 8.18
C TYR A 196 17.65 -1.80 9.42
N ASP A 197 18.40 -0.70 9.35
CA ASP A 197 18.50 0.24 10.46
C ASP A 197 17.25 1.11 10.63
N PRO A 198 16.91 1.51 11.85
CA PRO A 198 15.83 2.45 12.10
C PRO A 198 16.02 3.78 11.35
N HIS A 199 14.91 4.39 10.92
CA HIS A 199 14.85 5.72 10.33
C HIS A 199 14.00 6.63 11.24
N PRO A 200 14.17 7.97 11.22
CA PRO A 200 13.31 8.86 11.99
C PRO A 200 11.82 8.65 11.78
N SER A 201 11.38 8.24 10.57
CA SER A 201 9.99 7.99 10.22
C SER A 201 9.64 6.51 9.93
N HIS A 202 10.60 5.57 9.98
CA HIS A 202 10.34 4.15 9.72
C HIS A 202 10.97 3.27 10.79
N ALA A 203 10.31 2.16 11.09
CA ALA A 203 10.84 1.08 11.91
C ALA A 203 12.00 0.39 11.18
N GLY A 204 12.99 -0.06 11.93
CA GLY A 204 14.03 -0.95 11.45
C GLY A 204 13.60 -2.41 11.47
N PHE A 205 14.44 -3.28 10.88
CA PHE A 205 14.16 -4.71 10.73
C PHE A 205 13.86 -5.39 12.08
N GLU A 206 14.71 -5.23 13.10
CA GLU A 206 14.53 -5.85 14.41
C GLU A 206 13.23 -5.41 15.09
N GLN A 207 12.88 -4.13 15.00
CA GLN A 207 11.63 -3.62 15.57
C GLN A 207 10.41 -4.27 14.91
N ILE A 208 10.45 -4.50 13.60
CA ILE A 208 9.35 -5.18 12.90
C ILE A 208 9.31 -6.65 13.29
N LEU A 209 10.45 -7.32 13.46
CA LEU A 209 10.52 -8.70 13.99
C LEU A 209 9.91 -8.80 15.39
N ASP A 210 10.12 -7.82 16.27
CA ASP A 210 9.48 -7.79 17.58
C ASP A 210 7.94 -7.72 17.45
N TYR A 211 7.41 -6.92 16.54
CA TYR A 211 5.97 -6.89 16.25
C TYR A 211 5.47 -8.23 15.71
N ILE A 212 6.21 -8.87 14.79
CA ILE A 212 5.87 -10.18 14.24
C ILE A 212 5.83 -11.23 15.34
N ASN A 213 6.83 -11.24 16.23
CA ASN A 213 6.90 -12.16 17.38
C ASN A 213 5.73 -11.98 18.36
N TYR A 214 5.28 -10.74 18.53
CA TYR A 214 4.12 -10.43 19.37
C TYR A 214 2.80 -10.82 18.75
N LEU A 215 2.59 -10.46 17.47
CA LEU A 215 1.32 -10.63 16.74
C LEU A 215 1.13 -12.06 16.21
N LYS A 216 2.22 -12.73 15.86
CA LYS A 216 2.28 -14.10 15.29
C LYS A 216 1.36 -14.27 14.07
N PRO A 217 1.44 -13.40 13.05
CA PRO A 217 0.69 -13.62 11.82
C PRO A 217 1.13 -14.92 11.15
N LYS A 218 0.21 -15.61 10.43
CA LYS A 218 0.58 -16.85 9.74
C LYS A 218 1.61 -16.62 8.63
N LYS A 219 1.53 -15.44 7.98
CA LYS A 219 2.51 -15.00 6.98
C LYS A 219 2.71 -13.48 7.07
N THR A 220 3.96 -13.04 6.88
CA THR A 220 4.31 -11.61 6.77
C THR A 220 5.06 -11.36 5.47
N LEU A 221 4.72 -10.26 4.79
CA LEU A 221 5.45 -9.75 3.64
C LEU A 221 6.00 -8.36 3.94
N PHE A 222 7.27 -8.13 3.61
CA PHE A 222 7.84 -6.79 3.65
C PHE A 222 7.55 -6.04 2.35
N THR A 223 7.14 -4.77 2.48
CA THR A 223 6.92 -3.82 1.39
C THR A 223 7.64 -2.51 1.64
N HIS A 224 7.55 -1.54 0.75
CA HIS A 224 8.16 -0.21 0.86
C HIS A 224 9.69 -0.26 1.02
N MET A 225 10.35 -1.18 0.30
CA MET A 225 11.76 -1.49 0.43
C MET A 225 12.61 -0.62 -0.49
N THR A 226 13.72 -0.09 0.05
CA THR A 226 14.70 0.66 -0.76
C THR A 226 15.72 -0.26 -1.45
N ALA A 227 16.58 0.33 -2.31
CA ALA A 227 17.71 -0.35 -2.93
C ALA A 227 18.84 -0.73 -1.92
N LEU A 228 18.65 -0.50 -0.62
CA LEU A 228 19.56 -1.00 0.44
C LEU A 228 19.25 -2.43 0.86
N LEU A 229 18.13 -2.99 0.40
CA LEU A 229 17.63 -4.32 0.76
C LEU A 229 17.65 -5.22 -0.48
N ASP A 230 18.70 -6.02 -0.64
CA ASP A 230 18.72 -7.08 -1.65
C ASP A 230 17.69 -8.17 -1.31
N TYR A 231 16.94 -8.64 -2.31
CA TYR A 231 15.88 -9.63 -2.11
C TYR A 231 16.39 -10.94 -1.50
N LYS A 232 17.51 -11.49 -2.04
CA LYS A 232 18.03 -12.78 -1.57
C LYS A 232 18.65 -12.67 -0.19
N GLU A 233 19.40 -11.59 0.05
CA GLU A 233 19.99 -11.32 1.35
C GLU A 233 18.92 -11.14 2.41
N LEU A 234 17.92 -10.28 2.15
CA LEU A 234 16.82 -10.06 3.10
C LEU A 234 16.03 -11.36 3.36
N LEU A 235 15.75 -12.13 2.31
CA LEU A 235 15.06 -13.42 2.47
C LEU A 235 15.85 -14.40 3.36
N SER A 236 17.18 -14.43 3.25
CA SER A 236 18.02 -15.29 4.07
C SER A 236 18.05 -14.87 5.54
N ASN A 237 17.79 -13.60 5.84
CA ASN A 237 17.71 -13.05 7.20
C ASN A 237 16.31 -13.14 7.81
N CYS A 238 15.29 -13.45 7.01
CA CYS A 238 13.92 -13.56 7.49
C CYS A 238 13.68 -14.85 8.26
N PRO A 239 12.91 -14.81 9.37
CA PRO A 239 12.44 -16.02 10.01
C PRO A 239 11.43 -16.77 9.13
N GLN A 240 11.07 -18.00 9.53
CA GLN A 240 10.04 -18.77 8.85
C GLN A 240 8.74 -17.95 8.72
N ASN A 241 8.04 -18.06 7.58
CA ASN A 241 6.79 -17.34 7.27
C ASN A 241 6.91 -15.81 7.11
N VAL A 242 8.13 -15.29 7.01
CA VAL A 242 8.41 -13.88 6.67
C VAL A 242 9.22 -13.85 5.39
N GLU A 243 8.84 -13.01 4.43
CA GLU A 243 9.59 -12.84 3.19
C GLU A 243 9.44 -11.43 2.61
N PRO A 244 10.43 -10.94 1.85
CA PRO A 244 10.25 -9.71 1.08
C PRO A 244 9.23 -9.93 -0.04
N ALA A 245 8.36 -8.93 -0.28
CA ALA A 245 7.52 -8.92 -1.45
C ALA A 245 8.33 -8.61 -2.74
N TYR A 246 7.72 -8.84 -3.88
CA TYR A 246 8.21 -8.37 -5.18
C TYR A 246 7.03 -7.95 -6.04
N ASP A 247 7.28 -7.05 -6.99
CA ASP A 247 6.26 -6.55 -7.90
C ASP A 247 5.60 -7.70 -8.68
N GLY A 248 4.29 -7.75 -8.67
CA GLY A 248 3.51 -8.80 -9.30
C GLY A 248 3.25 -10.05 -8.45
N MET A 249 3.79 -10.14 -7.21
CA MET A 249 3.50 -11.25 -6.30
C MET A 249 2.00 -11.33 -5.99
N GLU A 250 1.45 -12.54 -6.03
CA GLU A 250 0.03 -12.80 -5.73
C GLU A 250 -0.10 -13.77 -4.56
N ILE A 251 -0.97 -13.46 -3.63
CA ILE A 251 -1.28 -14.25 -2.46
C ILE A 251 -2.79 -14.45 -2.37
N GLN A 252 -3.20 -15.67 -2.06
CA GLN A 252 -4.59 -16.01 -1.79
C GLN A 252 -4.73 -16.46 -0.35
N ILE A 253 -5.70 -15.90 0.36
CA ILE A 253 -6.04 -16.22 1.74
C ILE A 253 -7.53 -16.42 1.92
#